data_6fb399c65eea4f5c0d6449aa71ad685c
#
_entry.id   6fb399c65eea4f5c0d6449aa71ad685c
#
_cell.length_a   1.000
_cell.length_b   1.000
_cell.length_c   1.000
_cell.angle_alpha   90.00
_cell.angle_beta   90.00
_cell.angle_gamma   90.00
#
_symmetry.space_group_name_H-M   'P 1'
#
loop_
_entity.id
_entity.type
_entity.pdbx_description
1 polymer ?
#
loop_
_entity_poly.entity_id
_entity_poly.type
_entity_poly.pdbx_seq_one_letter_code
_entity_poly.pdbx_strand_id
1 'polypeptide(L)'
;VNGLDFIPPAEIYQNLSGIRGNQWVDLFGEIEKSSSYEFLILDLGEGLQDLWEVLRSCSHIYTITREDGLAMAKIDQYEKILETMQYGDISAKTTKWKLPVFRELPKNFEELTYGDLAAYIKKKVLPELLPEEDFNG
;
A
#
# COMPACT_ATOMS: atom_id res chain seq x y z
N VAL A 1 5.54 -3.80 17.80
CA VAL A 1 5.26 -5.17 18.24
C VAL A 1 5.85 -6.13 17.20
N ASN A 2 6.70 -7.04 17.59
CA ASN A 2 7.33 -8.04 16.70
C ASN A 2 8.07 -7.45 15.48
N GLY A 3 8.76 -6.32 15.64
CA GLY A 3 9.47 -5.65 14.55
C GLY A 3 8.58 -4.80 13.65
N LEU A 4 7.30 -4.62 13.98
CA LEU A 4 6.37 -3.75 13.30
C LEU A 4 6.10 -2.51 14.16
N ASP A 5 6.46 -1.35 13.64
CA ASP A 5 6.05 -0.05 14.17
C ASP A 5 5.07 0.61 13.22
N PHE A 6 4.18 1.44 13.71
CA PHE A 6 3.22 2.14 12.87
C PHE A 6 2.96 3.57 13.36
N ILE A 7 2.65 4.43 12.41
CA ILE A 7 2.16 5.78 12.67
C ILE A 7 0.63 5.71 12.59
N PRO A 8 -0.09 5.98 13.69
CA PRO A 8 -1.55 5.94 13.69
C PRO A 8 -2.12 7.01 12.75
N PRO A 9 -3.35 6.82 12.25
CA PRO A 9 -4.02 7.84 11.46
C PRO A 9 -4.21 9.14 12.26
N ALA A 10 -4.22 10.26 11.56
CA ALA A 10 -4.55 11.54 12.19
C ALA A 10 -6.02 11.51 12.68
N GLU A 11 -6.27 12.01 13.88
CA GLU A 11 -7.62 12.09 14.44
C GLU A 11 -8.56 12.99 13.60
N ILE A 12 -8.00 14.01 12.97
CA ILE A 12 -8.73 14.95 12.12
C ILE A 12 -8.03 15.05 10.78
N TYR A 13 -8.73 14.70 9.70
CA TYR A 13 -8.22 14.76 8.33
C TYR A 13 -7.65 16.13 7.94
N GLN A 14 -8.26 17.22 8.40
CA GLN A 14 -7.79 18.57 8.13
C GLN A 14 -6.35 18.81 8.61
N ASN A 15 -5.87 18.07 9.60
CA ASN A 15 -4.49 18.17 10.06
C ASN A 15 -3.47 17.72 9.01
N LEU A 16 -3.88 16.88 8.06
CA LEU A 16 -3.05 16.39 6.97
C LEU A 16 -3.20 17.21 5.68
N SER A 17 -4.26 17.98 5.54
CA SER A 17 -4.59 18.70 4.30
C SER A 17 -3.58 19.77 3.89
N GLY A 18 -2.78 20.25 4.83
CA GLY A 18 -1.72 21.24 4.59
C GLY A 18 -0.34 20.65 4.30
N ILE A 19 -0.21 19.32 4.37
CA ILE A 19 1.08 18.65 4.13
C ILE A 19 1.24 18.41 2.64
N ARG A 20 2.35 18.91 2.08
CA ARG A 20 2.68 18.77 0.66
C ARG A 20 3.37 17.44 0.39
N GLY A 21 3.30 16.98 -0.87
CA GLY A 21 3.93 15.73 -1.30
C GLY A 21 5.43 15.67 -1.00
N ASN A 22 6.16 16.74 -1.24
CA ASN A 22 7.60 16.81 -0.93
C ASN A 22 7.90 16.65 0.56
N GLN A 23 7.04 17.14 1.45
CA GLN A 23 7.21 16.95 2.89
C GLN A 23 7.04 15.50 3.31
N TRP A 24 6.11 14.78 2.67
CA TRP A 24 5.96 13.33 2.85
C TRP A 24 7.20 12.58 2.36
N VAL A 25 7.69 12.89 1.17
CA VAL A 25 8.89 12.28 0.59
C VAL A 25 10.12 12.51 1.46
N ASP A 26 10.28 13.74 1.99
CA ASP A 26 11.36 14.06 2.93
C ASP A 26 11.27 13.23 4.22
N LEU A 27 10.06 13.06 4.78
CA LEU A 27 9.83 12.21 5.95
C LEU A 27 10.22 10.75 5.67
N PHE A 28 9.83 10.21 4.53
CA PHE A 28 10.18 8.82 4.16
C PHE A 28 11.70 8.66 4.03
N GLY A 29 12.37 9.63 3.42
CA GLY A 29 13.83 9.65 3.31
C GLY A 29 14.53 9.73 4.67
N GLU A 30 13.98 10.47 5.62
CA GLU A 30 14.53 10.53 6.99
C GLU A 30 14.31 9.20 7.75
N ILE A 31 13.16 8.55 7.58
CA ILE A 31 12.91 7.23 8.16
C ILE A 31 13.90 6.20 7.60
N GLU A 32 14.13 6.20 6.29
CA GLU A 32 15.08 5.30 5.63
C GLU A 32 16.51 5.48 6.17
N LYS A 33 16.96 6.72 6.36
CA LYS A 33 18.31 7.02 6.85
C LYS A 33 18.48 6.75 8.35
N SER A 34 17.45 6.96 9.15
CA SER A 34 17.52 6.94 10.61
C SER A 34 17.10 5.63 11.24
N SER A 35 16.66 4.66 10.45
CA SER A 35 16.16 3.39 10.93
C SER A 35 16.77 2.20 10.18
N SER A 36 16.53 1.00 10.70
CA SER A 36 16.91 -0.28 10.09
C SER A 36 15.71 -1.02 9.50
N TYR A 37 14.62 -0.33 9.21
CA TYR A 37 13.45 -0.95 8.58
C TYR A 37 13.76 -1.37 7.14
N GLU A 38 13.40 -2.60 6.81
CA GLU A 38 13.53 -3.15 5.46
C GLU A 38 12.39 -2.68 4.55
N PHE A 39 11.22 -2.41 5.14
CA PHE A 39 10.02 -1.99 4.43
C PHE A 39 9.37 -0.78 5.10
N LEU A 40 8.96 0.17 4.29
CA LEU A 40 8.06 1.26 4.66
C LEU A 40 6.77 1.09 3.87
N ILE A 41 5.68 0.78 4.55
CA ILE A 41 4.37 0.55 3.94
C ILE A 41 3.50 1.78 4.14
N LEU A 42 3.01 2.34 3.03
CA LEU A 42 2.12 3.48 3.02
C LEU A 42 0.69 3.02 2.72
N ASP A 43 -0.22 3.22 3.66
CA ASP A 43 -1.66 3.04 3.44
C ASP A 43 -2.24 4.38 2.99
N LEU A 44 -2.50 4.50 1.69
CA LEU A 44 -2.86 5.76 1.05
C LEU A 44 -4.34 5.77 0.64
N GLY A 45 -5.05 6.82 1.06
CA GLY A 45 -6.41 7.10 0.62
C GLY A 45 -6.45 8.09 -0.55
N GLU A 46 -7.64 8.25 -1.14
CA GLU A 46 -7.89 9.11 -2.31
C GLU A 46 -7.70 10.62 -2.04
N GLY A 47 -7.71 11.02 -0.78
CA GLY A 47 -7.70 12.44 -0.39
C GLY A 47 -6.32 13.02 -0.10
N LEU A 48 -5.24 12.31 -0.38
CA LEU A 48 -3.89 12.82 -0.14
C LEU A 48 -3.53 13.90 -1.16
N GLN A 49 -3.14 15.06 -0.67
CA GLN A 49 -2.61 16.12 -1.53
C GLN A 49 -1.27 15.70 -2.14
N ASP A 50 -1.07 16.02 -3.41
CA ASP A 50 0.13 15.65 -4.17
C ASP A 50 0.38 14.11 -4.20
N LEU A 51 -0.70 13.32 -4.26
CA LEU A 51 -0.65 11.85 -4.27
C LEU A 51 0.36 11.30 -5.27
N TRP A 52 0.41 11.87 -6.48
CA TRP A 52 1.29 11.40 -7.56
C TRP A 52 2.77 11.54 -7.22
N GLU A 53 3.15 12.58 -6.49
CA GLU A 53 4.52 12.77 -6.03
C GLU A 53 4.89 11.71 -5.00
N VAL A 54 3.98 11.42 -4.06
CA VAL A 54 4.17 10.34 -3.08
C VAL A 54 4.27 8.97 -3.77
N LEU A 55 3.40 8.68 -4.73
CA LEU A 55 3.45 7.43 -5.50
C LEU A 55 4.75 7.28 -6.30
N ARG A 56 5.30 8.37 -6.83
CA ARG A 56 6.60 8.33 -7.50
C ARG A 56 7.75 7.97 -6.58
N SER A 57 7.68 8.32 -5.30
CA SER A 57 8.70 7.96 -4.32
C SER A 57 8.65 6.48 -3.90
N CYS A 58 7.53 5.79 -4.12
CA CYS A 58 7.39 4.38 -3.81
C CYS A 58 8.16 3.51 -4.80
N SER A 59 8.82 2.46 -4.32
CA SER A 59 9.44 1.45 -5.18
C SER A 59 8.42 0.51 -5.82
N HIS A 60 7.31 0.24 -5.13
CA HIS A 60 6.20 -0.59 -5.60
C HIS A 60 4.86 0.00 -5.17
N ILE A 61 3.84 -0.19 -6.00
CA ILE A 61 2.48 0.29 -5.73
C ILE A 61 1.51 -0.88 -5.93
N TYR A 62 0.62 -1.07 -4.97
CA TYR A 62 -0.43 -2.08 -5.05
C TYR A 62 -1.79 -1.41 -5.04
N THR A 63 -2.57 -1.60 -6.10
CA THR A 63 -3.98 -1.23 -6.13
C THR A 63 -4.81 -2.45 -5.76
N ILE A 64 -5.64 -2.30 -4.72
CA ILE A 64 -6.44 -3.40 -4.18
C ILE A 64 -7.88 -3.21 -4.63
N THR A 65 -8.45 -4.21 -5.29
CA THR A 65 -9.83 -4.19 -5.76
C THR A 65 -10.57 -5.46 -5.35
N ARG A 66 -11.89 -5.42 -5.49
CA ARG A 66 -12.83 -6.53 -5.27
C ARG A 66 -13.67 -6.76 -6.51
N GLU A 67 -14.38 -7.89 -6.54
CA GLU A 67 -15.35 -8.19 -7.60
C GLU A 67 -16.68 -7.45 -7.39
N ASP A 68 -16.64 -6.15 -7.21
CA ASP A 68 -17.85 -5.33 -7.21
C ASP A 68 -17.71 -4.18 -8.21
N GLY A 69 -18.84 -3.78 -8.76
CA GLY A 69 -18.84 -2.80 -9.86
C GLY A 69 -18.30 -1.43 -9.45
N LEU A 70 -18.46 -1.02 -8.20
CA LEU A 70 -17.95 0.27 -7.71
C LEU A 70 -16.42 0.24 -7.57
N ALA A 71 -15.88 -0.81 -6.97
CA ALA A 71 -14.44 -0.97 -6.83
C ALA A 71 -13.75 -1.07 -8.20
N MET A 72 -14.34 -1.81 -9.14
CA MET A 72 -13.83 -1.91 -10.51
C MET A 72 -13.85 -0.55 -11.22
N ALA A 73 -14.95 0.21 -11.11
CA ALA A 73 -15.05 1.53 -11.73
C ALA A 73 -14.01 2.53 -11.18
N LYS A 74 -13.71 2.47 -9.89
CA LYS A 74 -12.65 3.29 -9.27
C LYS A 74 -11.25 2.95 -9.80
N ILE A 75 -10.95 1.67 -9.96
CA ILE A 75 -9.67 1.22 -10.54
C ILE A 75 -9.57 1.65 -12.01
N ASP A 76 -10.62 1.46 -12.79
CA ASP A 76 -10.64 1.90 -14.20
C ASP A 76 -10.44 3.42 -14.32
N GLN A 77 -11.04 4.18 -13.42
CA GLN A 77 -10.85 5.63 -13.37
C GLN A 77 -9.39 5.99 -13.03
N TYR A 78 -8.79 5.32 -12.07
CA TYR A 78 -7.40 5.51 -11.69
C TYR A 78 -6.45 5.20 -12.86
N GLU A 79 -6.62 4.06 -13.51
CA GLU A 79 -5.83 3.65 -14.67
C GLU A 79 -5.96 4.66 -15.82
N LYS A 80 -7.18 5.14 -16.09
CA LYS A 80 -7.43 6.17 -17.11
C LYS A 80 -6.76 7.49 -16.78
N ILE A 81 -6.68 7.89 -15.52
CA ILE A 81 -5.93 9.08 -15.11
C ILE A 81 -4.44 8.89 -15.39
N LEU A 82 -3.86 7.73 -15.05
CA LEU A 82 -2.46 7.44 -15.34
C LEU A 82 -2.14 7.56 -16.84
N GLU A 83 -3.00 7.02 -17.68
CA GLU A 83 -2.86 7.12 -19.15
C GLU A 83 -2.97 8.57 -19.63
N THR A 84 -4.02 9.28 -19.20
CA THR A 84 -4.30 10.65 -19.66
C THR A 84 -3.22 11.64 -19.24
N MET A 85 -2.70 11.48 -18.02
CA MET A 85 -1.63 12.31 -17.47
C MET A 85 -0.23 11.86 -17.90
N GLN A 86 -0.14 10.77 -18.66
CA GLN A 86 1.13 10.15 -19.09
C GLN A 86 2.04 9.74 -17.92
N TYR A 87 1.45 9.21 -16.84
CA TYR A 87 2.15 8.72 -15.66
C TYR A 87 2.59 7.25 -15.82
N GLY A 88 3.23 6.95 -16.94
CA GLY A 88 3.74 5.60 -17.24
C GLY A 88 4.78 5.11 -16.23
N ASP A 89 5.50 6.01 -15.59
CA ASP A 89 6.44 5.73 -14.50
C ASP A 89 5.75 5.13 -13.27
N ILE A 90 4.55 5.63 -12.93
CA ILE A 90 3.73 5.09 -11.83
C ILE A 90 3.09 3.77 -12.26
N SER A 91 2.53 3.72 -13.46
CA SER A 91 1.90 2.51 -14.00
C SER A 91 2.88 1.33 -14.06
N ALA A 92 4.12 1.56 -14.47
CA ALA A 92 5.13 0.52 -14.60
C ALA A 92 5.49 -0.21 -13.30
N LYS A 93 5.27 0.42 -12.15
CA LYS A 93 5.52 -0.16 -10.82
C LYS A 93 4.25 -0.46 -10.01
N THR A 94 3.09 -0.43 -10.68
CA THR A 94 1.79 -0.72 -10.07
C THR A 94 1.36 -2.14 -10.38
N THR A 95 1.04 -2.89 -9.34
CA THR A 95 0.43 -4.22 -9.42
C THR A 95 -1.01 -4.15 -8.92
N LYS A 96 -1.94 -4.68 -9.71
CA LYS A 96 -3.35 -4.77 -9.33
C LYS A 96 -3.62 -6.10 -8.62
N TRP A 97 -4.10 -6.03 -7.39
CA TRP A 97 -4.56 -7.19 -6.65
C TRP A 97 -6.08 -7.22 -6.56
N LYS A 98 -6.65 -8.31 -7.02
CA LYS A 98 -8.05 -8.61 -6.86
C LYS A 98 -8.21 -9.54 -5.67
N LEU A 99 -8.75 -9.02 -4.58
CA LEU A 99 -8.96 -9.80 -3.37
C LEU A 99 -10.15 -10.74 -3.55
N PRO A 100 -10.00 -12.02 -3.19
CA PRO A 100 -11.13 -12.94 -3.13
C PRO A 100 -12.08 -12.55 -1.99
N VAL A 101 -13.28 -13.09 -2.03
CA VAL A 101 -14.23 -12.99 -0.91
C VAL A 101 -13.79 -14.00 0.16
N PHE A 102 -13.41 -13.50 1.31
CA PHE A 102 -13.12 -14.34 2.48
C PHE A 102 -14.38 -14.61 3.27
N ARG A 103 -14.57 -15.85 3.73
CA ARG A 103 -15.71 -16.23 4.54
C ARG A 103 -15.71 -15.52 5.89
N GLU A 104 -14.54 -15.41 6.50
CA GLU A 104 -14.33 -14.74 7.76
C GLU A 104 -13.12 -13.82 7.65
N LEU A 105 -13.26 -12.60 8.15
CA LEU A 105 -12.15 -11.66 8.29
C LEU A 105 -11.61 -11.73 9.72
N PRO A 106 -10.30 -11.52 9.90
CA PRO A 106 -9.70 -11.45 11.23
C PRO A 106 -10.41 -10.41 12.09
N LYS A 107 -10.72 -10.76 13.34
CA LYS A 107 -11.40 -9.89 14.32
C LYS A 107 -10.41 -9.19 15.26
N ASN A 108 -9.19 -9.71 15.34
CA ASN A 108 -8.13 -9.19 16.17
C ASN A 108 -6.76 -9.45 15.53
N PHE A 109 -5.71 -8.93 16.14
CA PHE A 109 -4.35 -8.99 15.60
C PHE A 109 -3.79 -10.42 15.54
N GLU A 110 -4.17 -11.29 16.47
CA GLU A 110 -3.70 -12.68 16.50
C GLU A 110 -4.27 -13.47 15.32
N GLU A 111 -5.53 -13.22 14.96
CA GLU A 111 -6.20 -13.87 13.83
C GLU A 111 -5.59 -13.49 12.47
N LEU A 112 -4.81 -12.40 12.37
CA LEU A 112 -4.06 -12.07 11.16
C LEU A 112 -2.96 -13.06 10.82
N THR A 113 -2.53 -13.90 11.77
CA THR A 113 -1.46 -14.88 11.56
C THR A 113 -1.96 -16.23 11.03
N TYR A 114 -3.25 -16.48 11.08
CA TYR A 114 -3.90 -17.70 10.60
C TYR A 114 -5.23 -17.41 9.89
N GLY A 115 -5.80 -18.42 9.25
CA GLY A 115 -7.06 -18.29 8.51
C GLY A 115 -6.85 -18.04 7.01
N ASP A 116 -7.95 -17.82 6.30
CA ASP A 116 -7.97 -17.71 4.85
C ASP A 116 -7.19 -16.49 4.33
N LEU A 117 -7.31 -15.35 5.01
CA LEU A 117 -6.58 -14.15 4.66
C LEU A 117 -5.07 -14.34 4.85
N ALA A 118 -4.65 -14.93 5.97
CA ALA A 118 -3.24 -15.22 6.21
C ALA A 118 -2.67 -16.19 5.17
N ALA A 119 -3.41 -17.23 4.82
CA ALA A 119 -3.02 -18.18 3.78
C ALA A 119 -2.89 -17.50 2.40
N TYR A 120 -3.81 -16.60 2.07
CA TYR A 120 -3.76 -15.81 0.84
C TYR A 120 -2.52 -14.92 0.79
N ILE A 121 -2.26 -14.16 1.87
CA ILE A 121 -1.10 -13.28 1.98
C ILE A 121 0.19 -14.07 1.82
N LYS A 122 0.35 -15.18 2.54
CA LYS A 122 1.55 -16.03 2.46
C LYS A 122 1.78 -16.59 1.06
N LYS A 123 0.72 -16.94 0.36
CA LYS A 123 0.80 -17.58 -0.98
C LYS A 123 0.94 -16.59 -2.12
N LYS A 124 0.32 -15.42 -2.03
CA LYS A 124 0.19 -14.47 -3.14
C LYS A 124 0.92 -13.15 -2.95
N VAL A 125 1.04 -12.68 -1.71
CA VAL A 125 1.58 -11.35 -1.42
C VAL A 125 3.04 -11.41 -1.03
N LEU A 126 3.40 -12.26 -0.06
CA LEU A 126 4.76 -12.36 0.43
C LEU A 126 5.80 -12.73 -0.65
N PRO A 127 5.52 -13.66 -1.60
CA PRO A 127 6.49 -13.98 -2.65
C PRO A 127 6.83 -12.81 -3.57
N GLU A 128 5.94 -11.82 -3.69
CA GLU A 128 6.21 -10.61 -4.47
C GLU A 128 7.00 -9.55 -3.70
N LEU A 129 6.89 -9.57 -2.37
CA LEU A 129 7.54 -8.59 -1.51
C LEU A 129 8.92 -9.01 -1.03
N LEU A 130 9.14 -10.32 -0.84
CA LEU A 130 10.37 -10.88 -0.30
C LEU A 130 11.17 -11.56 -1.42
N PRO A 131 12.49 -11.36 -1.49
CA PRO A 131 13.36 -12.12 -2.40
C PRO A 131 13.29 -13.63 -2.09
N GLU A 132 13.45 -14.48 -3.11
CA GLU A 132 13.35 -15.94 -2.98
C GLU A 132 14.32 -16.55 -1.94
N GLU A 133 15.40 -15.88 -1.62
CA GLU A 133 16.41 -16.34 -0.67
C GLU A 133 15.93 -16.36 0.79
N ASP A 134 14.92 -15.56 1.14
CA ASP A 134 14.40 -15.45 2.51
C ASP A 134 13.34 -16.50 2.87
N PHE A 135 12.88 -17.31 1.90
CA PHE A 135 11.87 -18.36 2.11
C PHE A 135 12.41 -19.70 2.59
N ASN A 136 13.73 -19.91 2.63
CA ASN A 136 14.38 -21.15 3.00
C ASN A 136 14.93 -21.16 4.46
N GLY A 137 14.40 -20.28 5.27
CA GLY A 137 14.72 -20.21 6.69
C GLY A 137 13.70 -20.91 7.57
#